data_ea15dfbe41aae370590e67147b1804d5
#
_entry.id   ea15dfbe41aae370590e67147b1804d5
#
_cell.length_a   1.000
_cell.length_b   1.000
_cell.length_c   1.000
_cell.angle_alpha   90.00
_cell.angle_beta   90.00
_cell.angle_gamma   90.00
#
_symmetry.space_group_name_H-M   'P 1'
#
loop_
_entity.id
_entity.type
_entity.pdbx_description
1 polymer ?
#
loop_
_entity_poly.entity_id
_entity_poly.type
_entity_poly.pdbx_seq_one_letter_code
_entity_poly.pdbx_strand_id
1 'polypeptide(L)'
;MITIIGPTASGKTTLAAHLAASFIVEGQPAEIISGDSRQVYRGMDIGTGKDLCDYEVTLPANTQHPTPTTLKIPYHLIDICDPGEKYNIFEFQQDFLKAYEDITSRGALPILCGGSGLYVESVIREYHLSPVPKNEELREELSHKSMAELTEILMDLKEKNNSDMHNKTDVDSPQRAIRAIEIEAYNLEHKTEDRYFPPIETTIIGVDIPRDERRRKISTRLKNRVDEGMVDEIKRILDSGVSAEDLIYYGLEYKYVTEYVIGKRSYEDMLKELEIAIHQFAKRQMTWFRGMERRGCKINWIDAMLPMEEKVRAIRETISPPSPSPREGSSPLTPSRGSS
;
A
#
# COMPACT_ATOMS: atom_id res chain seq x y z
N MET A 1 11.49 -5.89 -8.87
CA MET A 1 10.37 -6.03 -7.91
C MET A 1 9.04 -6.08 -8.66
N ILE A 2 7.99 -6.64 -8.07
CA ILE A 2 6.59 -6.51 -8.55
C ILE A 2 5.83 -5.72 -7.50
N THR A 3 4.96 -4.79 -7.92
CA THR A 3 4.10 -4.04 -7.00
C THR A 3 2.64 -4.28 -7.33
N ILE A 4 1.86 -4.77 -6.36
CA ILE A 4 0.42 -5.01 -6.50
C ILE A 4 -0.35 -3.98 -5.70
N ILE A 5 -1.14 -3.16 -6.39
CA ILE A 5 -1.98 -2.13 -5.80
C ILE A 5 -3.46 -2.38 -6.09
N GLY A 6 -4.29 -1.85 -5.23
CA GLY A 6 -5.74 -1.93 -5.40
C GLY A 6 -6.49 -1.39 -4.19
N PRO A 7 -7.78 -1.05 -4.35
CA PRO A 7 -8.58 -0.56 -3.24
C PRO A 7 -8.84 -1.66 -2.20
N THR A 8 -9.37 -1.25 -1.05
CA THR A 8 -9.86 -2.23 -0.06
C THR A 8 -10.89 -3.17 -0.68
N ALA A 9 -10.91 -4.42 -0.24
CA ALA A 9 -11.78 -5.50 -0.73
C ALA A 9 -11.59 -5.89 -2.21
N SER A 10 -10.45 -5.55 -2.85
CA SER A 10 -10.15 -5.97 -4.23
C SER A 10 -9.55 -7.37 -4.36
N GLY A 11 -9.13 -7.99 -3.27
CA GLY A 11 -8.45 -9.31 -3.27
C GLY A 11 -6.96 -9.24 -3.65
N LYS A 12 -6.33 -8.06 -3.51
CA LYS A 12 -4.92 -7.86 -3.86
C LYS A 12 -3.95 -8.75 -3.07
N THR A 13 -4.20 -8.97 -1.76
CA THR A 13 -3.33 -9.80 -0.89
C THR A 13 -3.35 -11.25 -1.32
N THR A 14 -4.54 -11.81 -1.49
CA THR A 14 -4.73 -13.18 -2.01
C THR A 14 -4.07 -13.33 -3.38
N LEU A 15 -4.20 -12.33 -4.29
CA LEU A 15 -3.54 -12.33 -5.60
C LEU A 15 -2.01 -12.31 -5.46
N ALA A 16 -1.47 -11.49 -4.56
CA ALA A 16 -0.02 -11.42 -4.30
C ALA A 16 0.51 -12.78 -3.79
N ALA A 17 -0.22 -13.42 -2.89
CA ALA A 17 0.15 -14.74 -2.36
C ALA A 17 0.13 -15.82 -3.44
N HIS A 18 -0.91 -15.88 -4.28
CA HIS A 18 -0.96 -16.82 -5.40
C HIS A 18 0.12 -16.55 -6.45
N LEU A 19 0.44 -15.30 -6.72
CA LEU A 19 1.56 -14.94 -7.60
C LEU A 19 2.89 -15.39 -7.00
N ALA A 20 3.15 -15.12 -5.72
CA ALA A 20 4.35 -15.61 -5.03
C ALA A 20 4.44 -17.14 -5.08
N ALA A 21 3.34 -17.85 -4.80
CA ALA A 21 3.26 -19.30 -4.88
C ALA A 21 3.64 -19.83 -6.27
N SER A 22 3.20 -19.14 -7.34
CA SER A 22 3.53 -19.55 -8.71
C SER A 22 5.03 -19.49 -9.01
N PHE A 23 5.76 -18.53 -8.43
CA PHE A 23 7.21 -18.45 -8.54
C PHE A 23 7.91 -19.53 -7.70
N ILE A 24 7.45 -19.71 -6.46
CA ILE A 24 8.04 -20.70 -5.53
C ILE A 24 7.94 -22.12 -6.10
N VAL A 25 6.81 -22.48 -6.71
CA VAL A 25 6.62 -23.80 -7.34
C VAL A 25 7.61 -24.03 -8.51
N GLU A 26 8.01 -22.96 -9.19
CA GLU A 26 9.02 -23.03 -10.26
C GLU A 26 10.46 -22.92 -9.76
N GLY A 27 10.66 -22.92 -8.44
CA GLY A 27 12.00 -22.89 -7.81
C GLY A 27 12.57 -21.48 -7.60
N GLN A 28 11.79 -20.42 -7.83
CA GLN A 28 12.18 -19.04 -7.52
C GLN A 28 11.52 -18.60 -6.21
N PRO A 29 12.27 -18.42 -5.12
CA PRO A 29 11.72 -17.88 -3.88
C PRO A 29 11.07 -16.50 -4.11
N ALA A 30 9.92 -16.26 -3.48
CA ALA A 30 9.23 -14.98 -3.55
C ALA A 30 8.60 -14.65 -2.20
N GLU A 31 8.66 -13.38 -1.79
CA GLU A 31 8.20 -12.91 -0.49
C GLU A 31 7.43 -11.60 -0.64
N ILE A 32 6.46 -11.38 0.24
CA ILE A 32 5.57 -10.22 0.17
C ILE A 32 5.99 -9.17 1.20
N ILE A 33 6.09 -7.90 0.76
CA ILE A 33 6.23 -6.75 1.65
C ILE A 33 4.87 -6.05 1.70
N SER A 34 4.28 -5.93 2.91
CA SER A 34 3.02 -5.21 3.08
C SER A 34 3.21 -3.71 2.94
N GLY A 35 2.49 -3.09 2.00
CA GLY A 35 2.37 -1.65 1.84
C GLY A 35 1.11 -1.08 2.48
N ASP A 36 0.62 -1.69 3.57
CA ASP A 36 -0.51 -1.22 4.33
C ASP A 36 -0.05 -0.52 5.62
N SER A 37 -0.43 0.75 5.78
CA SER A 37 -0.01 1.57 6.93
C SER A 37 -0.63 1.16 8.26
N ARG A 38 -1.53 0.16 8.29
CA ARG A 38 -2.27 -0.25 9.48
C ARG A 38 -1.98 -1.68 9.92
N GLN A 39 -1.60 -2.54 8.98
CA GLN A 39 -1.24 -3.93 9.30
C GLN A 39 0.08 -4.07 10.07
N VAL A 40 0.82 -2.99 10.24
CA VAL A 40 2.06 -2.95 11.02
C VAL A 40 1.84 -3.17 12.53
N TYR A 41 0.64 -2.93 13.05
CA TYR A 41 0.35 -2.97 14.49
C TYR A 41 -0.03 -4.37 14.97
N ARG A 42 0.66 -4.87 16.02
CA ARG A 42 0.39 -6.17 16.64
C ARG A 42 -0.98 -6.21 17.30
N GLY A 43 -1.70 -7.32 17.13
CA GLY A 43 -3.01 -7.54 17.77
C GLY A 43 -4.14 -6.64 17.25
N MET A 44 -3.88 -5.86 16.21
CA MET A 44 -4.87 -5.08 15.47
C MET A 44 -5.21 -5.82 14.17
N ASP A 45 -5.97 -6.89 14.28
CA ASP A 45 -6.11 -7.88 13.20
C ASP A 45 -7.41 -7.69 12.41
N ILE A 46 -8.55 -7.77 13.12
CA ILE A 46 -9.88 -7.72 12.48
C ILE A 46 -10.12 -6.32 11.89
N GLY A 47 -9.90 -5.27 12.65
CA GLY A 47 -10.12 -3.89 12.23
C GLY A 47 -9.21 -3.43 11.09
N THR A 48 -7.96 -3.90 11.02
CA THR A 48 -7.04 -3.56 9.92
C THR A 48 -7.20 -4.45 8.70
N GLY A 49 -7.89 -5.59 8.86
CA GLY A 49 -8.01 -6.59 7.83
C GLY A 49 -6.73 -7.33 7.53
N LYS A 50 -6.04 -7.66 8.58
CA LYS A 50 -4.86 -8.50 8.58
C LYS A 50 -5.28 -9.97 8.51
N ASP A 51 -5.78 -10.38 7.36
CA ASP A 51 -6.25 -11.75 7.13
C ASP A 51 -5.01 -12.61 6.80
N LEU A 52 -4.29 -13.09 7.85
CA LEU A 52 -3.03 -13.83 7.67
C LEU A 52 -3.20 -15.15 6.91
N CYS A 53 -4.41 -15.72 6.92
CA CYS A 53 -4.75 -16.88 6.08
C CYS A 53 -4.64 -16.59 4.57
N ASP A 54 -4.69 -15.33 4.13
CA ASP A 54 -4.47 -14.95 2.73
C ASP A 54 -3.04 -15.29 2.25
N TYR A 55 -2.09 -15.44 3.17
CA TYR A 55 -0.70 -15.82 2.87
C TYR A 55 -0.48 -17.35 2.85
N GLU A 56 -1.54 -18.13 3.05
CA GLU A 56 -1.54 -19.59 2.94
C GLU A 56 -2.22 -20.01 1.63
N VAL A 57 -1.44 -20.50 0.67
CA VAL A 57 -1.93 -20.91 -0.64
C VAL A 57 -2.01 -22.42 -0.73
N THR A 58 -3.21 -22.97 -0.90
CA THR A 58 -3.39 -24.40 -1.13
C THR A 58 -3.20 -24.72 -2.61
N LEU A 59 -2.17 -25.48 -2.90
CA LEU A 59 -1.88 -26.00 -4.24
C LEU A 59 -2.67 -27.28 -4.47
N PRO A 60 -3.33 -27.44 -5.62
CA PRO A 60 -4.03 -28.69 -5.95
C PRO A 60 -3.07 -29.85 -6.07
N ALA A 61 -3.56 -31.06 -5.79
CA ALA A 61 -2.80 -32.28 -6.03
C ALA A 61 -2.36 -32.37 -7.49
N ASN A 62 -1.14 -32.82 -7.73
CA ASN A 62 -0.58 -33.08 -9.05
C ASN A 62 0.19 -34.41 -9.06
N THR A 63 0.83 -34.76 -10.19
CA THR A 63 1.58 -36.00 -10.34
C THR A 63 2.79 -36.12 -9.41
N GLN A 64 3.37 -35.01 -8.97
CA GLN A 64 4.51 -35.00 -8.04
C GLN A 64 4.05 -34.94 -6.58
N HIS A 65 2.90 -34.29 -6.33
CA HIS A 65 2.27 -34.15 -5.00
C HIS A 65 0.83 -34.65 -5.05
N PRO A 66 0.57 -35.93 -4.75
CA PRO A 66 -0.74 -36.56 -4.88
C PRO A 66 -1.78 -36.05 -3.86
N THR A 67 -1.36 -35.26 -2.87
CA THR A 67 -2.23 -34.58 -1.91
C THR A 67 -2.11 -33.06 -2.04
N PRO A 68 -3.18 -32.29 -1.82
CA PRO A 68 -3.09 -30.83 -1.73
C PRO A 68 -2.04 -30.41 -0.70
N THR A 69 -1.22 -29.45 -1.05
CA THR A 69 -0.16 -28.92 -0.17
C THR A 69 -0.40 -27.45 0.10
N THR A 70 -0.39 -27.04 1.36
CA THR A 70 -0.48 -25.61 1.74
C THR A 70 0.89 -25.00 1.80
N LEU A 71 1.12 -23.99 0.98
CA LEU A 71 2.32 -23.20 0.94
C LEU A 71 2.13 -21.93 1.76
N LYS A 72 2.99 -21.68 2.74
CA LYS A 72 3.02 -20.43 3.50
C LYS A 72 3.95 -19.44 2.82
N ILE A 73 3.40 -18.33 2.38
CA ILE A 73 4.16 -17.28 1.72
C ILE A 73 4.77 -16.36 2.78
N PRO A 74 6.10 -16.16 2.78
CA PRO A 74 6.74 -15.22 3.70
C PRO A 74 6.26 -13.79 3.44
N TYR A 75 6.05 -13.06 4.54
CA TYR A 75 5.63 -11.65 4.48
C TYR A 75 6.41 -10.78 5.46
N HIS A 76 6.50 -9.49 5.16
CA HIS A 76 7.23 -8.49 5.92
C HIS A 76 6.36 -7.26 6.17
N LEU A 77 6.72 -6.46 7.16
CA LEU A 77 6.05 -5.23 7.59
C LEU A 77 4.60 -5.44 8.07
N ILE A 78 4.38 -6.59 8.68
CA ILE A 78 3.16 -6.92 9.44
C ILE A 78 3.58 -7.21 10.87
N ASP A 79 2.83 -6.71 11.85
CA ASP A 79 3.11 -6.92 13.29
C ASP A 79 4.49 -6.45 13.76
N ILE A 80 4.94 -5.31 13.30
CA ILE A 80 6.25 -4.74 13.62
C ILE A 80 6.22 -3.65 14.68
N CYS A 81 5.04 -3.04 14.95
CA CYS A 81 4.84 -1.98 15.93
C CYS A 81 3.81 -2.40 16.98
N ASP A 82 3.86 -1.80 18.17
CA ASP A 82 2.85 -2.01 19.19
C ASP A 82 1.73 -0.95 19.11
N PRO A 83 0.48 -1.30 19.48
CA PRO A 83 -0.58 -0.30 19.61
C PRO A 83 -0.18 0.80 20.61
N GLY A 84 -0.44 2.08 20.27
CA GLY A 84 0.06 3.24 21.01
C GLY A 84 1.21 3.95 20.31
N GLU A 85 2.00 3.25 19.50
CA GLU A 85 3.06 3.83 18.68
C GLU A 85 2.49 4.54 17.44
N LYS A 86 3.23 5.46 16.87
CA LYS A 86 2.83 6.22 15.67
C LYS A 86 3.78 5.93 14.52
N TYR A 87 3.42 4.93 13.75
CA TYR A 87 4.16 4.56 12.53
C TYR A 87 3.83 5.50 11.39
N ASN A 88 4.85 6.04 10.75
CA ASN A 88 4.72 7.03 9.69
C ASN A 88 5.39 6.58 8.38
N ILE A 89 5.21 7.37 7.33
CA ILE A 89 5.73 7.05 5.99
C ILE A 89 7.26 7.00 5.92
N PHE A 90 7.98 7.78 6.73
CA PHE A 90 9.44 7.75 6.79
C PHE A 90 9.91 6.42 7.36
N GLU A 91 9.34 5.98 8.49
CA GLU A 91 9.63 4.67 9.09
C GLU A 91 9.32 3.53 8.13
N PHE A 92 8.16 3.60 7.45
CA PHE A 92 7.81 2.64 6.41
C PHE A 92 8.87 2.55 5.31
N GLN A 93 9.33 3.67 4.80
CA GLN A 93 10.33 3.68 3.73
C GLN A 93 11.64 3.05 4.16
N GLN A 94 12.08 3.30 5.40
CA GLN A 94 13.29 2.70 5.97
C GLN A 94 13.12 1.18 6.18
N ASP A 95 12.02 0.74 6.74
CA ASP A 95 11.77 -0.68 7.00
C ASP A 95 11.50 -1.44 5.69
N PHE A 96 10.84 -0.80 4.72
CA PHE A 96 10.72 -1.35 3.37
C PHE A 96 12.10 -1.62 2.75
N LEU A 97 13.01 -0.65 2.83
CA LEU A 97 14.34 -0.81 2.22
C LEU A 97 15.11 -1.95 2.87
N LYS A 98 15.09 -2.06 4.20
CA LYS A 98 15.69 -3.20 4.93
C LYS A 98 15.12 -4.55 4.50
N ALA A 99 13.78 -4.65 4.41
CA ALA A 99 13.11 -5.87 3.96
C ALA A 99 13.44 -6.20 2.49
N TYR A 100 13.46 -5.19 1.63
CA TYR A 100 13.80 -5.33 0.21
C TYR A 100 15.25 -5.84 0.02
N GLU A 101 16.20 -5.25 0.74
CA GLU A 101 17.62 -5.64 0.70
C GLU A 101 17.82 -7.07 1.25
N ASP A 102 17.18 -7.43 2.35
CA ASP A 102 17.24 -8.78 2.89
C ASP A 102 16.70 -9.82 1.91
N ILE A 103 15.50 -9.59 1.34
CA ILE A 103 14.88 -10.50 0.37
C ILE A 103 15.77 -10.66 -0.87
N THR A 104 16.23 -9.56 -1.44
CA THR A 104 17.05 -9.59 -2.67
C THR A 104 18.43 -10.19 -2.44
N SER A 105 19.04 -9.96 -1.28
CA SER A 105 20.34 -10.57 -0.91
C SER A 105 20.28 -12.09 -0.86
N ARG A 106 19.13 -12.67 -0.56
CA ARG A 106 18.85 -14.10 -0.57
C ARG A 106 18.42 -14.64 -1.94
N GLY A 107 18.40 -13.78 -2.99
CA GLY A 107 17.96 -14.15 -4.33
C GLY A 107 16.45 -14.35 -4.47
N ALA A 108 15.66 -13.95 -3.48
CA ALA A 108 14.21 -14.02 -3.54
C ALA A 108 13.60 -12.81 -4.28
N LEU A 109 12.42 -13.00 -4.86
CA LEU A 109 11.67 -11.97 -5.56
C LEU A 109 10.79 -11.18 -4.58
N PRO A 110 11.04 -9.88 -4.35
CA PRO A 110 10.16 -9.06 -3.53
C PRO A 110 8.89 -8.67 -4.28
N ILE A 111 7.74 -8.82 -3.60
CA ILE A 111 6.41 -8.39 -4.08
C ILE A 111 5.85 -7.37 -3.08
N LEU A 112 5.84 -6.09 -3.44
CA LEU A 112 5.18 -5.05 -2.65
C LEU A 112 3.67 -5.12 -2.88
N CYS A 113 2.88 -5.31 -1.81
CA CYS A 113 1.42 -5.39 -1.90
C CYS A 113 0.75 -4.42 -0.94
N GLY A 114 -0.03 -3.45 -1.45
CA GLY A 114 -0.70 -2.51 -0.56
C GLY A 114 -1.78 -1.65 -1.18
N GLY A 115 -2.60 -1.08 -0.28
CA GLY A 115 -3.67 -0.14 -0.62
C GLY A 115 -3.41 1.29 -0.15
N SER A 116 -2.37 1.53 0.65
CA SER A 116 -1.98 2.85 1.15
C SER A 116 -1.17 3.58 0.07
N GLY A 117 -1.88 4.30 -0.82
CA GLY A 117 -1.31 4.86 -2.03
C GLY A 117 -0.04 5.70 -1.81
N LEU A 118 -0.03 6.56 -0.78
CA LEU A 118 1.12 7.38 -0.44
C LEU A 118 2.34 6.53 -0.03
N TYR A 119 2.13 5.44 0.74
CA TYR A 119 3.20 4.54 1.19
C TYR A 119 3.82 3.83 -0.01
N VAL A 120 3.00 3.23 -0.85
CA VAL A 120 3.46 2.54 -2.06
C VAL A 120 4.15 3.51 -3.03
N GLU A 121 3.58 4.70 -3.23
CA GLU A 121 4.15 5.70 -4.13
C GLU A 121 5.48 6.26 -3.63
N SER A 122 5.67 6.38 -2.31
CA SER A 122 6.92 6.87 -1.73
C SER A 122 8.13 5.99 -2.07
N VAL A 123 7.90 4.70 -2.23
CA VAL A 123 8.91 3.72 -2.66
C VAL A 123 9.11 3.75 -4.17
N ILE A 124 8.00 3.71 -4.93
CA ILE A 124 8.06 3.65 -6.41
C ILE A 124 8.68 4.91 -7.02
N ARG A 125 8.44 6.05 -6.39
CA ARG A 125 8.90 7.37 -6.86
C ARG A 125 10.04 7.93 -6.02
N GLU A 126 10.67 7.10 -5.22
CA GLU A 126 11.89 7.44 -4.49
C GLU A 126 11.75 8.75 -3.70
N TYR A 127 10.67 8.89 -2.91
CA TYR A 127 10.45 10.13 -2.16
C TYR A 127 11.60 10.37 -1.19
N HIS A 128 12.18 11.58 -1.28
CA HIS A 128 13.20 12.05 -0.32
C HIS A 128 12.48 12.46 0.98
N LEU A 129 12.44 11.55 1.94
CA LEU A 129 11.78 11.79 3.22
C LEU A 129 12.82 12.07 4.31
N SER A 130 12.54 13.08 5.13
CA SER A 130 13.37 13.45 6.27
C SER A 130 12.68 13.09 7.59
N PRO A 131 13.42 12.66 8.62
CA PRO A 131 12.87 12.41 9.95
C PRO A 131 12.64 13.72 10.69
N VAL A 132 11.63 14.47 10.29
CA VAL A 132 11.32 15.75 10.89
C VAL A 132 10.54 15.53 12.19
N PRO A 133 11.11 15.90 13.36
CA PRO A 133 10.41 15.80 14.63
C PRO A 133 9.20 16.74 14.68
N LYS A 134 8.28 16.48 15.58
CA LYS A 134 7.20 17.43 15.85
C LYS A 134 7.75 18.63 16.58
N ASN A 135 7.34 19.82 16.17
CA ASN A 135 7.63 21.08 16.84
C ASN A 135 6.33 21.62 17.45
N GLU A 136 6.09 21.30 18.73
CA GLU A 136 4.85 21.66 19.42
C GLU A 136 4.68 23.20 19.57
N GLU A 137 5.78 23.96 19.72
CA GLU A 137 5.73 25.42 19.79
C GLU A 137 5.27 26.02 18.45
N LEU A 138 5.86 25.57 17.36
CA LEU A 138 5.46 26.01 16.02
C LEU A 138 4.01 25.61 15.70
N ARG A 139 3.58 24.43 16.14
CA ARG A 139 2.20 23.96 15.95
C ARG A 139 1.19 24.82 16.69
N GLU A 140 1.51 25.21 17.92
CA GLU A 140 0.66 26.09 18.72
C GLU A 140 0.55 27.46 18.06
N GLU A 141 1.68 28.07 17.64
CA GLU A 141 1.68 29.33 16.90
C GLU A 141 0.81 29.27 15.64
N LEU A 142 0.94 28.20 14.86
CA LEU A 142 0.23 28.04 13.59
C LEU A 142 -1.24 27.62 13.77
N SER A 143 -1.62 27.09 14.92
CA SER A 143 -2.98 26.59 15.16
C SER A 143 -4.05 27.68 15.07
N HIS A 144 -3.67 28.93 15.32
CA HIS A 144 -4.56 30.11 15.31
C HIS A 144 -4.64 30.79 13.93
N LYS A 145 -3.87 30.31 12.92
CA LYS A 145 -3.83 30.92 11.58
C LYS A 145 -4.91 30.35 10.65
N SER A 146 -5.42 31.17 9.76
CA SER A 146 -6.33 30.77 8.72
C SER A 146 -5.61 29.91 7.66
N MET A 147 -6.38 29.14 6.86
CA MET A 147 -5.81 28.36 5.75
C MET A 147 -5.07 29.22 4.73
N ALA A 148 -5.51 30.46 4.50
CA ALA A 148 -4.86 31.39 3.59
C ALA A 148 -3.46 31.76 4.11
N GLU A 149 -3.34 32.14 5.38
CA GLU A 149 -2.07 32.46 6.03
C GLU A 149 -1.14 31.25 6.07
N LEU A 150 -1.64 30.06 6.42
CA LEU A 150 -0.83 28.82 6.41
C LEU A 150 -0.30 28.51 5.01
N THR A 151 -1.13 28.73 3.97
CA THR A 151 -0.72 28.51 2.57
C THR A 151 0.38 29.49 2.16
N GLU A 152 0.27 30.77 2.55
CA GLU A 152 1.26 31.80 2.26
C GLU A 152 2.62 31.47 2.94
N ILE A 153 2.60 31.13 4.22
CA ILE A 153 3.79 30.70 4.96
C ILE A 153 4.44 29.47 4.30
N LEU A 154 3.65 28.49 3.91
CA LEU A 154 4.18 27.30 3.25
C LEU A 154 4.82 27.63 1.90
N MET A 155 4.23 28.52 1.11
CA MET A 155 4.77 28.93 -0.18
C MET A 155 6.11 29.66 -0.02
N ASP A 156 6.22 30.58 0.94
CA ASP A 156 7.46 31.31 1.24
C ASP A 156 8.58 30.35 1.67
N LEU A 157 8.29 29.37 2.51
CA LEU A 157 9.26 28.36 2.95
C LEU A 157 9.71 27.46 1.79
N LYS A 158 8.79 27.05 0.94
CA LYS A 158 9.10 26.24 -0.26
C LYS A 158 9.98 27.00 -1.24
N GLU A 159 9.70 28.27 -1.48
CA GLU A 159 10.55 29.14 -2.31
C GLU A 159 11.98 29.22 -1.76
N LYS A 160 12.13 29.42 -0.44
CA LYS A 160 13.43 29.44 0.23
C LYS A 160 14.20 28.13 0.16
N ASN A 161 13.49 27.00 0.17
CA ASN A 161 14.07 25.66 0.04
C ASN A 161 14.31 25.22 -1.41
N ASN A 162 13.93 26.02 -2.42
CA ASN A 162 13.86 25.60 -3.82
C ASN A 162 13.05 24.30 -4.00
N SER A 163 11.99 24.11 -3.20
CA SER A 163 11.12 22.96 -3.25
C SER A 163 9.79 23.32 -3.93
N ASP A 164 9.30 22.42 -4.81
CA ASP A 164 8.03 22.61 -5.50
C ASP A 164 6.83 22.19 -4.64
N MET A 165 5.67 22.78 -4.92
CA MET A 165 4.39 22.29 -4.40
C MET A 165 3.99 20.99 -5.11
N HIS A 166 4.59 19.87 -4.73
CA HIS A 166 4.33 18.58 -5.36
C HIS A 166 2.89 18.07 -5.16
N ASN A 167 2.20 18.50 -4.10
CA ASN A 167 0.84 18.08 -3.78
C ASN A 167 -0.04 19.24 -3.34
N LYS A 168 -1.16 19.44 -4.04
CA LYS A 168 -2.26 20.32 -3.56
C LYS A 168 -2.86 19.82 -2.23
N THR A 169 -2.59 18.57 -1.84
CA THR A 169 -3.08 17.96 -0.61
C THR A 169 -2.44 18.52 0.65
N ASP A 170 -1.29 19.20 0.56
CA ASP A 170 -0.63 19.81 1.70
C ASP A 170 -1.47 20.96 2.31
N VAL A 171 -2.32 21.57 1.49
CA VAL A 171 -3.22 22.66 1.89
C VAL A 171 -4.70 22.25 1.96
N ASP A 172 -5.01 20.97 2.03
CA ASP A 172 -6.39 20.46 2.14
C ASP A 172 -6.98 20.59 3.56
N SER A 173 -6.15 20.75 4.58
CA SER A 173 -6.56 20.97 5.97
C SER A 173 -5.49 21.70 6.77
N PRO A 174 -5.89 22.43 7.85
CA PRO A 174 -4.93 23.11 8.72
C PRO A 174 -3.82 22.19 9.25
N GLN A 175 -4.17 20.97 9.68
CA GLN A 175 -3.21 20.01 10.21
C GLN A 175 -2.16 19.58 9.17
N ARG A 176 -2.55 19.45 7.90
CA ARG A 176 -1.62 19.12 6.81
C ARG A 176 -0.74 20.30 6.47
N ALA A 177 -1.31 21.50 6.39
CA ALA A 177 -0.55 22.72 6.12
C ALA A 177 0.49 22.97 7.22
N ILE A 178 0.10 22.84 8.48
CA ILE A 178 1.01 22.96 9.64
C ILE A 178 2.14 21.92 9.53
N ARG A 179 1.81 20.66 9.20
CA ARG A 179 2.85 19.63 9.05
C ARG A 179 3.80 19.92 7.89
N ALA A 180 3.29 20.41 6.77
CA ALA A 180 4.13 20.79 5.63
C ALA A 180 5.04 21.97 5.98
N ILE A 181 4.54 22.98 6.68
CA ILE A 181 5.33 24.10 7.19
C ILE A 181 6.43 23.61 8.14
N GLU A 182 6.09 22.72 9.07
CA GLU A 182 7.05 22.13 10.03
C GLU A 182 8.21 21.40 9.30
N ILE A 183 7.89 20.66 8.22
CA ILE A 183 8.90 19.98 7.40
C ILE A 183 9.77 20.97 6.66
N GLU A 184 9.19 21.98 6.02
CA GLU A 184 9.97 22.98 5.27
C GLU A 184 10.84 23.85 6.19
N ALA A 185 10.32 24.26 7.34
CA ALA A 185 11.09 25.01 8.34
C ALA A 185 12.29 24.19 8.86
N TYR A 186 12.06 22.92 9.19
CA TYR A 186 13.13 22.03 9.63
C TYR A 186 14.22 21.85 8.56
N ASN A 187 13.82 21.67 7.30
CA ASN A 187 14.75 21.49 6.20
C ASN A 187 15.60 22.74 5.91
N LEU A 188 15.09 23.96 6.19
CA LEU A 188 15.86 25.20 6.10
C LEU A 188 16.97 25.30 7.14
N GLU A 189 16.69 24.87 8.37
CA GLU A 189 17.64 24.93 9.47
C GLU A 189 18.66 23.78 9.44
N HIS A 190 18.19 22.63 9.00
CA HIS A 190 18.99 21.42 8.93
C HIS A 190 19.21 21.07 7.45
N LYS A 191 20.39 21.38 6.92
CA LYS A 191 20.78 20.81 5.62
C LYS A 191 20.75 19.30 5.75
N THR A 192 19.63 18.70 5.38
CA THR A 192 19.51 17.25 5.32
C THR A 192 20.55 16.78 4.31
N GLU A 193 21.49 15.95 4.77
CA GLU A 193 22.28 15.14 3.85
C GLU A 193 21.27 14.47 2.92
N ASP A 194 21.46 14.60 1.60
CA ASP A 194 20.60 13.98 0.61
C ASP A 194 20.52 12.49 0.93
N ARG A 195 19.50 12.09 1.69
CA ARG A 195 19.25 10.68 1.96
C ARG A 195 18.77 10.05 0.67
N TYR A 196 19.72 9.48 -0.01
CA TYR A 196 19.47 8.75 -1.25
C TYR A 196 18.60 7.54 -0.96
N PHE A 197 17.40 7.52 -1.55
CA PHE A 197 16.61 6.31 -1.65
C PHE A 197 16.95 5.66 -2.99
N PRO A 198 17.43 4.40 -3.01
CA PRO A 198 17.87 3.79 -4.25
C PRO A 198 16.72 3.62 -5.24
N PRO A 199 16.94 3.80 -6.54
CA PRO A 199 15.94 3.52 -7.55
C PRO A 199 15.62 2.02 -7.55
N ILE A 200 14.33 1.70 -7.46
CA ILE A 200 13.85 0.31 -7.46
C ILE A 200 12.95 0.10 -8.66
N GLU A 201 13.48 -0.61 -9.65
CA GLU A 201 12.68 -1.00 -10.80
C GLU A 201 11.53 -1.93 -10.38
N THR A 202 10.32 -1.56 -10.75
CA THR A 202 9.13 -2.33 -10.42
C THR A 202 8.10 -2.36 -11.55
N THR A 203 7.49 -3.52 -11.76
CA THR A 203 6.30 -3.64 -12.58
C THR A 203 5.06 -3.46 -11.70
N ILE A 204 4.26 -2.43 -11.98
CA ILE A 204 3.08 -2.11 -11.18
C ILE A 204 1.86 -2.79 -11.79
N ILE A 205 1.18 -3.59 -10.97
CA ILE A 205 -0.07 -4.27 -11.28
C ILE A 205 -1.19 -3.64 -10.45
N GLY A 206 -2.20 -3.11 -11.13
CA GLY A 206 -3.39 -2.57 -10.49
C GLY A 206 -4.53 -3.57 -10.52
N VAL A 207 -5.19 -3.82 -9.40
CA VAL A 207 -6.40 -4.65 -9.36
C VAL A 207 -7.62 -3.76 -9.54
N ASP A 208 -8.26 -3.84 -10.71
CA ASP A 208 -9.48 -3.11 -11.02
C ASP A 208 -10.71 -3.96 -10.69
N ILE A 209 -11.59 -3.40 -9.88
CA ILE A 209 -12.83 -4.04 -9.46
C ILE A 209 -14.03 -3.14 -9.80
N PRO A 210 -15.09 -3.67 -10.46
CA PRO A 210 -16.28 -2.92 -10.74
C PRO A 210 -16.88 -2.28 -9.48
N ARG A 211 -17.37 -1.05 -9.61
CA ARG A 211 -17.84 -0.25 -8.47
C ARG A 211 -18.86 -0.98 -7.60
N ASP A 212 -19.87 -1.59 -8.24
CA ASP A 212 -20.95 -2.22 -7.49
C ASP A 212 -20.48 -3.50 -6.78
N GLU A 213 -19.63 -4.29 -7.42
CA GLU A 213 -19.00 -5.45 -6.81
C GLU A 213 -18.10 -5.06 -5.63
N ARG A 214 -17.31 -4.01 -5.78
CA ARG A 214 -16.50 -3.47 -4.67
C ARG A 214 -17.37 -3.04 -3.50
N ARG A 215 -18.49 -2.34 -3.76
CA ARG A 215 -19.43 -1.93 -2.72
C ARG A 215 -20.01 -3.13 -1.99
N ARG A 216 -20.47 -4.13 -2.74
CA ARG A 216 -21.02 -5.38 -2.18
C ARG A 216 -19.98 -6.08 -1.29
N LYS A 217 -18.74 -6.24 -1.76
CA LYS A 217 -17.65 -6.87 -1.00
C LYS A 217 -17.30 -6.08 0.27
N ILE A 218 -17.29 -4.76 0.22
CA ILE A 218 -17.04 -3.91 1.40
C ILE A 218 -18.12 -4.13 2.45
N SER A 219 -19.41 -4.05 2.07
CA SER A 219 -20.54 -4.23 3.00
C SER A 219 -20.53 -5.62 3.63
N THR A 220 -20.31 -6.67 2.82
CA THR A 220 -20.22 -8.05 3.32
C THR A 220 -19.04 -8.22 4.29
N ARG A 221 -17.85 -7.69 3.93
CA ARG A 221 -16.66 -7.78 4.77
C ARG A 221 -16.82 -7.04 6.09
N LEU A 222 -17.44 -5.86 6.09
CA LEU A 222 -17.71 -5.11 7.32
C LEU A 222 -18.61 -5.92 8.26
N LYS A 223 -19.70 -6.50 7.73
CA LYS A 223 -20.59 -7.34 8.53
C LYS A 223 -19.86 -8.53 9.14
N ASN A 224 -19.13 -9.29 8.32
CA ASN A 224 -18.36 -10.44 8.80
C ASN A 224 -17.39 -10.07 9.93
N ARG A 225 -16.66 -8.96 9.80
CA ARG A 225 -15.71 -8.51 10.82
C ARG A 225 -16.37 -8.11 12.14
N VAL A 226 -17.54 -7.50 12.07
CA VAL A 226 -18.31 -7.22 13.29
C VAL A 226 -18.73 -8.52 13.96
N ASP A 227 -19.20 -9.50 13.17
CA ASP A 227 -19.60 -10.84 13.66
C ASP A 227 -18.37 -11.64 14.18
N GLU A 228 -17.18 -11.44 13.63
CA GLU A 228 -15.91 -12.04 14.07
C GLU A 228 -15.33 -11.43 15.35
N GLY A 229 -15.92 -10.34 15.87
CA GLY A 229 -15.53 -9.73 17.13
C GLY A 229 -14.68 -8.48 17.03
N MET A 230 -14.81 -7.68 15.96
CA MET A 230 -14.07 -6.40 15.80
C MET A 230 -14.31 -5.45 16.98
N VAL A 231 -15.52 -5.43 17.54
CA VAL A 231 -15.82 -4.61 18.73
C VAL A 231 -15.06 -5.10 19.96
N ASP A 232 -14.95 -6.41 20.14
CA ASP A 232 -14.24 -6.99 21.27
C ASP A 232 -12.72 -6.89 21.14
N GLU A 233 -12.18 -6.87 19.91
CA GLU A 233 -10.78 -6.55 19.66
C GLU A 233 -10.45 -5.14 20.17
N ILE A 234 -11.28 -4.15 19.85
CA ILE A 234 -11.05 -2.75 20.24
C ILE A 234 -11.21 -2.57 21.76
N LYS A 235 -12.18 -3.23 22.39
CA LYS A 235 -12.31 -3.21 23.87
C LYS A 235 -11.04 -3.75 24.53
N ARG A 236 -10.52 -4.91 24.07
CA ARG A 236 -9.30 -5.50 24.61
C ARG A 236 -8.09 -4.58 24.49
N ILE A 237 -7.98 -3.85 23.38
CA ILE A 237 -6.87 -2.90 23.20
C ILE A 237 -7.02 -1.70 24.13
N LEU A 238 -8.23 -1.17 24.32
CA LEU A 238 -8.50 -0.11 25.31
C LEU A 238 -8.18 -0.60 26.73
N ASP A 239 -8.62 -1.81 27.10
CA ASP A 239 -8.37 -2.42 28.41
C ASP A 239 -6.87 -2.68 28.67
N SER A 240 -6.05 -2.82 27.61
CA SER A 240 -4.60 -2.91 27.74
C SER A 240 -3.91 -1.57 28.02
N GLY A 241 -4.65 -0.46 28.04
CA GLY A 241 -4.15 0.88 28.39
C GLY A 241 -3.84 1.77 27.19
N VAL A 242 -4.14 1.34 25.96
CA VAL A 242 -4.02 2.21 24.77
C VAL A 242 -5.12 3.27 24.81
N SER A 243 -4.77 4.53 24.59
CA SER A 243 -5.72 5.63 24.66
C SER A 243 -6.77 5.58 23.54
N ALA A 244 -7.98 6.08 23.83
CA ALA A 244 -9.02 6.20 22.82
C ALA A 244 -8.61 7.13 21.65
N GLU A 245 -7.82 8.18 21.95
CA GLU A 245 -7.28 9.10 20.95
C GLU A 245 -6.32 8.39 19.99
N ASP A 246 -5.44 7.51 20.50
CA ASP A 246 -4.53 6.73 19.66
C ASP A 246 -5.30 5.76 18.79
N LEU A 247 -6.31 5.06 19.32
CA LEU A 247 -7.14 4.16 18.51
C LEU A 247 -7.90 4.91 17.41
N ILE A 248 -8.46 6.07 17.71
CA ILE A 248 -9.14 6.92 16.70
C ILE A 248 -8.18 7.33 15.57
N TYR A 249 -6.90 7.46 15.85
CA TYR A 249 -5.87 7.78 14.86
C TYR A 249 -5.59 6.63 13.87
N TYR A 250 -5.77 5.37 14.25
CA TYR A 250 -5.35 4.22 13.44
C TYR A 250 -6.22 3.89 12.22
N GLY A 251 -7.32 4.56 12.01
CA GLY A 251 -8.10 4.37 10.79
C GLY A 251 -9.60 4.33 11.04
N LEU A 252 -10.33 3.99 10.00
CA LEU A 252 -11.79 4.13 10.00
C LEU A 252 -12.44 3.17 10.99
N GLU A 253 -12.11 1.89 10.93
CA GLU A 253 -12.67 0.85 11.77
C GLU A 253 -12.42 1.16 13.25
N TYR A 254 -11.17 1.46 13.60
CA TYR A 254 -10.78 1.80 14.97
C TYR A 254 -11.44 3.10 15.43
N LYS A 255 -11.53 4.11 14.56
CA LYS A 255 -12.19 5.37 14.90
C LYS A 255 -13.66 5.17 15.28
N TYR A 256 -14.44 4.62 14.36
CA TYR A 256 -15.88 4.53 14.55
C TYR A 256 -16.27 3.55 15.65
N VAL A 257 -15.57 2.42 15.76
CA VAL A 257 -15.85 1.43 16.80
C VAL A 257 -15.39 1.92 18.17
N THR A 258 -14.23 2.61 18.29
CA THR A 258 -13.81 3.23 19.54
C THR A 258 -14.83 4.28 19.99
N GLU A 259 -15.30 5.15 19.09
CA GLU A 259 -16.33 6.16 19.42
C GLU A 259 -17.64 5.51 19.92
N TYR A 260 -18.01 4.34 19.41
CA TYR A 260 -19.11 3.55 19.94
C TYR A 260 -18.80 2.98 21.33
N VAL A 261 -17.65 2.35 21.52
CA VAL A 261 -17.26 1.72 22.80
C VAL A 261 -17.21 2.73 23.95
N ILE A 262 -16.73 3.95 23.68
CA ILE A 262 -16.69 5.04 24.69
C ILE A 262 -17.99 5.84 24.77
N GLY A 263 -19.08 5.40 24.14
CA GLY A 263 -20.41 5.99 24.25
C GLY A 263 -20.65 7.29 23.49
N LYS A 264 -19.76 7.67 22.57
CA LYS A 264 -19.93 8.87 21.71
C LYS A 264 -20.87 8.63 20.53
N ARG A 265 -21.27 7.39 20.27
CA ARG A 265 -22.03 6.99 19.08
C ARG A 265 -22.92 5.78 19.38
N SER A 266 -24.09 5.70 18.75
CA SER A 266 -24.91 4.48 18.79
C SER A 266 -24.30 3.36 17.94
N TYR A 267 -24.71 2.11 18.18
CA TYR A 267 -24.26 0.97 17.36
C TYR A 267 -24.71 1.09 15.90
N GLU A 268 -25.95 1.50 15.68
CA GLU A 268 -26.50 1.70 14.33
C GLU A 268 -25.77 2.81 13.58
N ASP A 269 -25.50 3.95 14.23
CA ASP A 269 -24.76 5.04 13.61
C ASP A 269 -23.32 4.64 13.31
N MET A 270 -22.68 3.92 14.22
CA MET A 270 -21.33 3.39 14.04
C MET A 270 -21.25 2.54 12.76
N LEU A 271 -22.13 1.55 12.59
CA LEU A 271 -22.13 0.68 11.42
C LEU A 271 -22.39 1.46 10.12
N LYS A 272 -23.43 2.28 10.11
CA LYS A 272 -23.84 3.05 8.94
C LYS A 272 -22.75 4.02 8.48
N GLU A 273 -22.20 4.77 9.41
CA GLU A 273 -21.19 5.79 9.08
C GLU A 273 -19.85 5.16 8.72
N LEU A 274 -19.46 4.07 9.39
CA LEU A 274 -18.27 3.31 9.06
C LEU A 274 -18.37 2.75 7.63
N GLU A 275 -19.48 2.15 7.25
CA GLU A 275 -19.69 1.64 5.89
C GLU A 275 -19.53 2.75 4.84
N ILE A 276 -20.17 3.90 5.08
CA ILE A 276 -20.03 5.07 4.19
C ILE A 276 -18.56 5.51 4.10
N ALA A 277 -17.88 5.58 5.24
CA ALA A 277 -16.49 6.01 5.30
C ALA A 277 -15.55 5.06 4.54
N ILE A 278 -15.76 3.73 4.64
CA ILE A 278 -14.98 2.72 3.88
C ILE A 278 -15.24 2.85 2.38
N HIS A 279 -16.48 3.06 1.95
CA HIS A 279 -16.79 3.30 0.53
C HIS A 279 -16.08 4.56 -0.01
N GLN A 280 -16.07 5.63 0.77
CA GLN A 280 -15.35 6.86 0.41
C GLN A 280 -13.83 6.64 0.39
N PHE A 281 -13.31 5.86 1.33
CA PHE A 281 -11.89 5.51 1.37
C PHE A 281 -11.47 4.72 0.13
N ALA A 282 -12.22 3.69 -0.25
CA ALA A 282 -11.97 2.92 -1.46
C ALA A 282 -12.01 3.78 -2.74
N LYS A 283 -12.91 4.80 -2.79
CA LYS A 283 -12.93 5.77 -3.89
C LYS A 283 -11.66 6.62 -3.90
N ARG A 284 -11.20 7.10 -2.72
CA ARG A 284 -9.95 7.87 -2.61
C ARG A 284 -8.72 7.06 -3.03
N GLN A 285 -8.66 5.78 -2.67
CA GLN A 285 -7.58 4.89 -3.12
C GLN A 285 -7.51 4.82 -4.65
N MET A 286 -8.63 4.59 -5.32
CA MET A 286 -8.68 4.57 -6.80
C MET A 286 -8.32 5.92 -7.42
N THR A 287 -8.76 7.03 -6.82
CA THR A 287 -8.38 8.37 -7.27
C THR A 287 -6.86 8.58 -7.14
N TRP A 288 -6.26 8.07 -6.07
CA TRP A 288 -4.81 8.14 -5.87
C TRP A 288 -4.05 7.34 -6.94
N PHE A 289 -4.43 6.09 -7.18
CA PHE A 289 -3.76 5.24 -8.17
C PHE A 289 -3.86 5.81 -9.59
N ARG A 290 -5.02 6.33 -9.98
CA ARG A 290 -5.17 7.08 -11.25
C ARG A 290 -4.36 8.39 -11.25
N GLY A 291 -4.14 8.98 -10.09
CA GLY A 291 -3.21 10.09 -9.90
C GLY A 291 -1.76 9.68 -10.17
N MET A 292 -1.33 8.50 -9.72
CA MET A 292 0.00 7.96 -10.02
C MET A 292 0.21 7.80 -11.53
N GLU A 293 -0.78 7.31 -12.28
CA GLU A 293 -0.70 7.23 -13.74
C GLU A 293 -0.48 8.61 -14.37
N ARG A 294 -1.25 9.63 -13.96
CA ARG A 294 -1.06 11.00 -14.43
C ARG A 294 0.32 11.58 -14.09
N ARG A 295 0.95 11.10 -13.03
CA ARG A 295 2.32 11.44 -12.63
C ARG A 295 3.39 10.56 -13.28
N GLY A 296 3.01 9.74 -14.28
CA GLY A 296 3.94 8.96 -15.11
C GLY A 296 4.17 7.51 -14.67
N CYS A 297 3.49 7.00 -13.63
CA CYS A 297 3.58 5.58 -13.28
C CYS A 297 2.79 4.73 -14.29
N LYS A 298 3.44 3.75 -14.91
CA LYS A 298 2.75 2.79 -15.77
C LYS A 298 2.12 1.71 -14.90
N ILE A 299 0.79 1.67 -14.83
CA ILE A 299 0.03 0.66 -14.09
C ILE A 299 -0.64 -0.29 -15.08
N ASN A 300 -0.37 -1.59 -14.92
CA ASN A 300 -1.00 -2.64 -15.70
C ASN A 300 -2.24 -3.14 -14.94
N TRP A 301 -3.42 -2.73 -15.39
CA TRP A 301 -4.67 -3.06 -14.72
C TRP A 301 -5.15 -4.47 -15.06
N ILE A 302 -5.54 -5.23 -14.03
CA ILE A 302 -6.08 -6.59 -14.14
C ILE A 302 -7.49 -6.59 -13.54
N ASP A 303 -8.43 -7.20 -14.26
CA ASP A 303 -9.81 -7.37 -13.79
C ASP A 303 -9.85 -8.29 -12.57
N ALA A 304 -10.35 -7.76 -11.46
CA ALA A 304 -10.54 -8.52 -10.22
C ALA A 304 -11.50 -9.69 -10.35
N MET A 305 -12.37 -9.69 -11.37
CA MET A 305 -13.40 -10.70 -11.57
C MET A 305 -12.90 -11.96 -12.31
N LEU A 306 -11.71 -11.89 -12.91
CA LEU A 306 -11.11 -13.08 -13.53
C LEU A 306 -10.83 -14.18 -12.50
N PRO A 307 -10.84 -15.45 -12.90
CA PRO A 307 -10.33 -16.55 -12.08
C PRO A 307 -8.89 -16.29 -11.63
N MET A 308 -8.51 -16.80 -10.44
CA MET A 308 -7.21 -16.54 -9.87
C MET A 308 -6.05 -16.96 -10.79
N GLU A 309 -6.15 -18.12 -11.39
CA GLU A 309 -5.16 -18.66 -12.33
C GLU A 309 -4.94 -17.76 -13.56
N GLU A 310 -6.04 -17.18 -14.07
CA GLU A 310 -5.96 -16.26 -15.22
C GLU A 310 -5.30 -14.94 -14.84
N LYS A 311 -5.60 -14.41 -13.64
CA LYS A 311 -4.94 -13.22 -13.10
C LYS A 311 -3.43 -13.44 -12.96
N VAL A 312 -3.03 -14.55 -12.35
CA VAL A 312 -1.61 -14.90 -12.17
C VAL A 312 -0.93 -15.04 -13.51
N ARG A 313 -1.54 -15.76 -14.48
CA ARG A 313 -1.00 -15.91 -15.84
C ARG A 313 -0.81 -14.55 -16.52
N ALA A 314 -1.80 -13.68 -16.52
CA ALA A 314 -1.71 -12.36 -17.14
C ALA A 314 -0.61 -11.48 -16.52
N ILE A 315 -0.40 -11.58 -15.20
CA ILE A 315 0.72 -10.90 -14.54
C ILE A 315 2.05 -11.47 -15.02
N ARG A 316 2.17 -12.80 -15.05
CA ARG A 316 3.39 -13.47 -15.50
C ARG A 316 3.77 -13.09 -16.93
N GLU A 317 2.80 -12.99 -17.83
CA GLU A 317 3.01 -12.52 -19.22
C GLU A 317 3.46 -11.04 -19.27
N THR A 318 2.93 -10.20 -18.38
CA THR A 318 3.29 -8.78 -18.30
C THR A 318 4.74 -8.56 -17.83
N ILE A 319 5.25 -9.40 -16.94
CA ILE A 319 6.61 -9.27 -16.37
C ILE A 319 7.67 -10.05 -17.15
N SER A 320 7.27 -11.00 -18.02
CA SER A 320 8.19 -11.72 -18.88
C SER A 320 8.70 -10.80 -20.01
N PRO A 321 9.98 -10.84 -20.39
CA PRO A 321 10.43 -10.10 -21.55
C PRO A 321 9.67 -10.60 -22.80
N PRO A 322 9.34 -9.71 -23.75
CA PRO A 322 8.68 -10.14 -24.99
C PRO A 322 9.53 -11.22 -25.67
N SER A 323 8.91 -12.35 -26.00
CA SER A 323 9.57 -13.40 -26.79
C SER A 323 10.15 -12.77 -28.06
N PRO A 324 11.39 -13.07 -28.43
CA PRO A 324 11.94 -12.55 -29.67
C PRO A 324 11.03 -12.98 -30.82
N SER A 325 10.53 -12.00 -31.55
CA SER A 325 9.74 -12.25 -32.77
C SER A 325 10.54 -13.21 -33.70
N PRO A 326 9.89 -14.20 -34.30
CA PRO A 326 10.56 -15.04 -35.29
C PRO A 326 11.18 -14.13 -36.35
N ARG A 327 12.48 -14.20 -36.51
CA ARG A 327 13.13 -13.50 -37.62
C ARG A 327 12.49 -14.04 -38.93
N GLU A 328 11.82 -13.17 -39.66
CA GLU A 328 11.36 -13.46 -40.99
C GLU A 328 12.55 -14.05 -41.78
N GLY A 329 12.33 -15.26 -42.28
CA GLY A 329 13.35 -16.04 -42.89
C GLY A 329 14.02 -15.26 -44.02
N SER A 330 15.33 -15.15 -43.92
CA SER A 330 16.19 -14.75 -45.05
C SER A 330 15.91 -15.71 -46.22
N SER A 331 15.29 -15.21 -47.28
CA SER A 331 15.13 -15.90 -48.54
C SER A 331 16.49 -16.40 -49.05
N PRO A 332 16.61 -17.62 -49.52
CA PRO A 332 17.88 -18.11 -50.08
C PRO A 332 18.20 -17.37 -51.36
N LEU A 333 19.40 -16.78 -51.41
CA LEU A 333 19.99 -16.22 -52.61
C LEU A 333 20.10 -17.33 -53.64
N THR A 334 19.39 -17.21 -54.77
CA THR A 334 19.56 -18.02 -55.98
C THR A 334 20.94 -17.72 -56.62
N PRO A 335 21.75 -18.72 -56.92
CA PRO A 335 22.99 -18.47 -57.61
C PRO A 335 22.71 -18.16 -59.09
N SER A 336 23.16 -16.99 -59.55
CA SER A 336 23.18 -16.64 -60.98
C SER A 336 24.15 -17.54 -61.72
N ARG A 337 23.63 -18.34 -62.66
CA ARG A 337 24.44 -19.03 -63.63
C ARG A 337 25.01 -17.98 -64.57
N GLY A 338 26.35 -17.92 -64.65
CA GLY A 338 27.08 -17.28 -65.75
C GLY A 338 27.03 -18.15 -67.01
N SER A 339 26.77 -17.52 -68.08
CA SER A 339 26.98 -18.10 -69.38
C SER A 339 28.03 -17.28 -70.15
N SER A 340 29.04 -18.02 -70.57
CA SER A 340 29.93 -17.84 -71.72
C SER A 340 30.46 -16.46 -72.06
#